data_c83cf1fe6b930357aeb67bd58f71f30b
#
_entry.id   c83cf1fe6b930357aeb67bd58f71f30b
#
_cell.length_a   1.000
_cell.length_b   1.000
_cell.length_c   1.000
_cell.angle_alpha   90.00
_cell.angle_beta   90.00
_cell.angle_gamma   90.00
#
_symmetry.space_group_name_H-M   'P 1'
#
loop_
_entity.id
_entity.type
_entity.pdbx_description
1 polymer ?
#
loop_
_entity_poly.entity_id
_entity_poly.type
_entity_poly.pdbx_seq_one_letter_code
_entity_poly.pdbx_strand_id
1 'polypeptide(L)'
;MNQQTTNRDTGEAAATNAPANSATSTSTPDNQPTPLDAFEVLLITGMSGAGRSHAADCVEDMGWYVVDNLPPKLLIPLVDMMTTSGSGSESGVHKLAAVIDVRSSYFDELAAVLGHLDDLGVKTRILFLDASNEVLIKRYESVRRPHPLQHGNRLIDGILEERHLLEDLKERADWVIDTSSLSIHQLSTKLYEAMLGSGPTTVAVHIFSFGFKYGMPIDADFVADVRFPVSYTHLT
;
A
#
# COMPACT_ATOMS: atom_id res chain seq x y z
N MET A 1 -17.41 -44.92 -71.39
CA MET A 1 -18.48 -45.92 -71.30
C MET A 1 -19.45 -45.38 -70.28
N ASN A 2 -20.48 -44.77 -70.79
CA ASN A 2 -21.88 -44.90 -70.55
C ASN A 2 -22.38 -44.44 -69.18
N GLN A 3 -23.09 -43.46 -69.17
CA GLN A 3 -24.46 -43.08 -69.49
C GLN A 3 -25.19 -42.77 -68.17
N GLN A 4 -25.69 -41.52 -68.00
CA GLN A 4 -27.12 -41.10 -68.23
C GLN A 4 -28.07 -41.76 -67.23
N THR A 5 -28.93 -41.06 -66.54
CA THR A 5 -30.04 -40.20 -67.04
C THR A 5 -30.77 -39.59 -65.84
N THR A 6 -31.11 -38.30 -65.91
CA THR A 6 -32.42 -37.64 -65.93
C THR A 6 -33.48 -38.11 -64.94
N ASN A 7 -34.19 -37.21 -64.20
CA ASN A 7 -35.28 -36.40 -64.60
C ASN A 7 -35.82 -35.63 -63.39
N ARG A 8 -36.15 -34.33 -63.49
CA ARG A 8 -37.41 -33.61 -63.48
C ARG A 8 -38.35 -34.02 -62.34
N ASP A 9 -38.93 -33.09 -61.58
CA ASP A 9 -39.88 -32.10 -62.02
C ASP A 9 -40.33 -31.17 -60.86
N THR A 10 -40.45 -29.91 -61.16
CA THR A 10 -41.46 -28.89 -60.81
C THR A 10 -42.07 -28.80 -59.41
N GLY A 11 -42.08 -27.59 -58.92
CA GLY A 11 -42.97 -27.09 -57.87
C GLY A 11 -42.68 -25.67 -57.47
N GLU A 12 -43.26 -24.75 -58.21
CA GLU A 12 -43.38 -23.31 -58.10
C GLU A 12 -44.12 -22.88 -56.81
N ALA A 13 -43.68 -21.84 -56.16
CA ALA A 13 -44.44 -20.63 -55.90
C ALA A 13 -44.07 -19.92 -54.55
N ALA A 14 -43.96 -18.68 -54.75
CA ALA A 14 -44.34 -17.55 -53.88
C ALA A 14 -43.34 -16.91 -52.94
N ALA A 15 -42.96 -15.74 -53.41
CA ALA A 15 -42.31 -14.66 -52.74
C ALA A 15 -43.05 -14.16 -51.48
N THR A 16 -42.33 -13.83 -50.45
CA THR A 16 -42.71 -12.69 -49.59
C THR A 16 -41.46 -12.01 -49.04
N ASN A 17 -41.32 -10.76 -49.40
CA ASN A 17 -40.38 -9.79 -48.91
C ASN A 17 -40.56 -9.54 -47.40
N ALA A 18 -39.45 -9.50 -46.63
CA ALA A 18 -39.39 -8.74 -45.42
C ALA A 18 -37.95 -8.19 -45.24
N PRO A 19 -37.78 -6.97 -44.74
CA PRO A 19 -36.54 -6.20 -44.85
C PRO A 19 -35.48 -6.63 -43.86
N ALA A 20 -34.25 -6.58 -44.34
CA ALA A 20 -33.05 -6.71 -43.53
C ALA A 20 -32.98 -5.60 -42.49
N ASN A 21 -33.09 -5.95 -41.21
CA ASN A 21 -32.82 -5.06 -40.11
C ASN A 21 -31.34 -5.24 -39.76
N SER A 22 -30.51 -4.36 -40.32
CA SER A 22 -29.10 -4.22 -39.92
C SER A 22 -29.02 -3.59 -38.51
N ALA A 23 -29.03 -4.42 -37.49
CA ALA A 23 -28.64 -4.00 -36.15
C ALA A 23 -27.13 -3.72 -36.14
N THR A 24 -26.80 -2.45 -36.26
CA THR A 24 -25.46 -1.91 -35.93
C THR A 24 -25.28 -2.11 -34.43
N SER A 25 -24.55 -3.14 -34.06
CA SER A 25 -24.03 -3.30 -32.69
C SER A 25 -22.97 -2.23 -32.49
N THR A 26 -23.36 -1.11 -31.91
CA THR A 26 -22.45 -0.17 -31.26
C THR A 26 -21.84 -0.90 -30.06
N SER A 27 -20.66 -1.46 -30.28
CA SER A 27 -19.80 -1.93 -29.21
C SER A 27 -19.38 -0.70 -28.39
N THR A 28 -20.02 -0.52 -27.24
CA THR A 28 -19.51 0.31 -26.17
C THR A 28 -18.07 -0.19 -25.87
N PRO A 29 -17.06 0.66 -25.83
CA PRO A 29 -15.73 0.19 -25.44
C PRO A 29 -15.84 -0.39 -24.03
N ASP A 30 -15.53 -1.66 -23.94
CA ASP A 30 -15.44 -2.42 -22.69
C ASP A 30 -14.34 -1.73 -21.87
N ASN A 31 -14.75 -0.88 -20.92
CA ASN A 31 -13.84 -0.16 -20.04
C ASN A 31 -13.39 -1.12 -18.94
N GLN A 32 -12.69 -2.19 -19.34
CA GLN A 32 -11.98 -3.03 -18.39
C GLN A 32 -10.85 -2.17 -17.79
N PRO A 33 -10.77 -2.04 -16.46
CA PRO A 33 -9.67 -1.30 -15.85
C PRO A 33 -8.35 -1.88 -16.34
N THR A 34 -7.45 -1.00 -16.75
CA THR A 34 -6.09 -1.42 -17.11
C THR A 34 -5.40 -1.99 -15.87
N PRO A 35 -4.42 -2.89 -16.01
CA PRO A 35 -3.66 -3.39 -14.85
C PRO A 35 -3.06 -2.28 -13.98
N LEU A 36 -2.79 -1.11 -14.54
CA LEU A 36 -2.29 0.07 -13.85
C LEU A 36 -3.35 0.78 -13.01
N ASP A 37 -4.63 0.79 -13.45
CA ASP A 37 -5.74 1.41 -12.70
C ASP A 37 -6.01 0.74 -11.34
N ALA A 38 -5.59 -0.52 -11.20
CA ALA A 38 -5.72 -1.29 -9.97
C ALA A 38 -4.48 -1.19 -9.06
N PHE A 39 -3.38 -0.57 -9.54
CA PHE A 39 -2.13 -0.48 -8.80
C PHE A 39 -2.10 0.80 -7.95
N GLU A 40 -1.84 0.62 -6.65
CA GLU A 40 -1.74 1.73 -5.70
C GLU A 40 -0.30 1.92 -5.23
N VAL A 41 0.17 3.17 -5.23
CA VAL A 41 1.47 3.57 -4.69
C VAL A 41 1.27 4.47 -3.48
N LEU A 42 1.87 4.11 -2.36
CA LEU A 42 1.94 4.92 -1.16
C LEU A 42 3.36 5.43 -0.97
N LEU A 43 3.53 6.74 -0.98
CA LEU A 43 4.79 7.36 -0.60
C LEU A 43 4.79 7.66 0.89
N ILE A 44 5.72 7.09 1.63
CA ILE A 44 5.92 7.38 3.05
C ILE A 44 7.12 8.31 3.16
N THR A 45 6.90 9.52 3.63
CA THR A 45 7.93 10.54 3.80
C THR A 45 7.68 11.37 5.06
N GLY A 46 8.47 12.37 5.31
CA GLY A 46 8.34 13.27 6.46
C GLY A 46 9.66 13.52 7.16
N MET A 47 9.58 14.24 8.27
CA MET A 47 10.75 14.64 9.05
C MET A 47 11.58 13.45 9.51
N SER A 48 12.88 13.57 9.43
CA SER A 48 13.81 12.58 9.96
C SER A 48 13.62 12.45 11.48
N GLY A 49 13.38 11.21 11.94
CA GLY A 49 13.02 10.96 13.35
C GLY A 49 11.52 11.07 13.67
N ALA A 50 10.66 11.35 12.69
CA ALA A 50 9.20 11.39 12.88
C ALA A 50 8.53 10.01 12.93
N GLY A 51 9.27 8.90 12.70
CA GLY A 51 8.73 7.56 12.82
C GLY A 51 8.44 6.87 11.49
N ARG A 52 9.07 7.28 10.38
CA ARG A 52 8.87 6.71 9.03
C ARG A 52 9.06 5.19 8.98
N SER A 53 10.11 4.66 9.60
CA SER A 53 10.37 3.21 9.60
C SER A 53 9.24 2.45 10.29
N HIS A 54 8.74 2.94 11.44
CA HIS A 54 7.61 2.31 12.10
C HIS A 54 6.32 2.39 11.28
N ALA A 55 6.09 3.50 10.57
CA ALA A 55 4.95 3.59 9.64
C ALA A 55 5.09 2.59 8.49
N ALA A 56 6.30 2.36 8.00
CA ALA A 56 6.59 1.36 6.98
C ALA A 56 6.24 -0.06 7.46
N ASP A 57 6.68 -0.43 8.68
CA ASP A 57 6.36 -1.71 9.30
C ASP A 57 4.83 -1.91 9.42
N CYS A 58 4.10 -0.87 9.89
CA CYS A 58 2.64 -0.92 9.98
C CYS A 58 1.95 -1.11 8.62
N VAL A 59 2.47 -0.46 7.58
CA VAL A 59 1.92 -0.55 6.23
C VAL A 59 2.21 -1.92 5.61
N GLU A 60 3.36 -2.51 5.92
CA GLU A 60 3.69 -3.90 5.56
C GLU A 60 2.70 -4.89 6.20
N ASP A 61 2.39 -4.71 7.49
CA ASP A 61 1.38 -5.49 8.20
C ASP A 61 -0.04 -5.37 7.58
N MET A 62 -0.33 -4.27 6.88
CA MET A 62 -1.55 -4.06 6.11
C MET A 62 -1.52 -4.72 4.72
N GLY A 63 -0.48 -5.47 4.40
CA GLY A 63 -0.33 -6.22 3.15
C GLY A 63 0.21 -5.41 1.97
N TRP A 64 0.87 -4.28 2.21
CA TRP A 64 1.60 -3.54 1.18
C TRP A 64 3.00 -4.14 0.99
N TYR A 65 3.48 -4.12 -0.24
CA TYR A 65 4.89 -4.39 -0.50
C TYR A 65 5.69 -3.14 -0.18
N VAL A 66 6.55 -3.19 0.85
CA VAL A 66 7.28 -2.03 1.33
C VAL A 66 8.72 -2.03 0.84
N VAL A 67 9.17 -0.90 0.31
CA VAL A 67 10.57 -0.65 -0.04
C VAL A 67 11.06 0.56 0.73
N ASP A 68 12.03 0.34 1.62
CA ASP A 68 12.62 1.41 2.42
C ASP A 68 13.77 2.09 1.68
N ASN A 69 13.92 3.40 1.93
CA ASN A 69 14.99 4.24 1.38
C ASN A 69 15.13 4.17 -0.15
N LEU A 70 14.01 4.14 -0.86
CA LEU A 70 13.97 4.07 -2.32
C LEU A 70 14.36 5.43 -2.93
N PRO A 71 15.38 5.49 -3.81
CA PRO A 71 15.64 6.69 -4.60
C PRO A 71 14.46 6.97 -5.55
N PRO A 72 13.97 8.23 -5.67
CA PRO A 72 12.80 8.55 -6.50
C PRO A 72 12.87 8.02 -7.92
N LYS A 73 14.04 8.07 -8.57
CA LYS A 73 14.26 7.55 -9.94
C LYS A 73 13.95 6.07 -10.13
N LEU A 74 14.00 5.28 -9.06
CA LEU A 74 13.75 3.84 -9.12
C LEU A 74 12.26 3.49 -8.94
N LEU A 75 11.41 4.46 -8.60
CA LEU A 75 10.00 4.20 -8.35
C LEU A 75 9.27 3.76 -9.63
N ILE A 76 9.47 4.47 -10.75
CA ILE A 76 8.85 4.12 -12.04
C ILE A 76 9.29 2.73 -12.52
N PRO A 77 10.60 2.42 -12.63
CA PRO A 77 11.06 1.06 -12.99
C PRO A 77 10.51 -0.04 -12.07
N LEU A 78 10.35 0.25 -10.78
CA LEU A 78 9.80 -0.70 -9.83
C LEU A 78 8.31 -0.95 -10.09
N VAL A 79 7.52 0.09 -10.33
CA VAL A 79 6.10 -0.02 -10.70
C VAL A 79 5.95 -0.82 -11.99
N ASP A 80 6.74 -0.50 -13.03
CA ASP A 80 6.73 -1.22 -14.30
C ASP A 80 7.04 -2.71 -14.13
N MET A 81 8.04 -3.03 -13.31
CA MET A 81 8.41 -4.41 -13.02
C MET A 81 7.28 -5.17 -12.31
N MET A 82 6.63 -4.54 -11.32
CA MET A 82 5.58 -5.17 -10.53
C MET A 82 4.28 -5.35 -11.32
N THR A 83 3.93 -4.41 -12.18
CA THR A 83 2.74 -4.49 -13.04
C THR A 83 2.93 -5.49 -14.17
N THR A 84 4.12 -5.56 -14.77
CA THR A 84 4.43 -6.51 -15.85
C THR A 84 4.56 -7.95 -15.33
N SER A 85 5.13 -8.14 -14.15
CA SER A 85 5.30 -9.47 -13.54
C SER A 85 3.98 -10.04 -12.98
N GLY A 86 3.00 -9.19 -12.67
CA GLY A 86 1.70 -9.58 -12.11
C GLY A 86 0.71 -10.18 -13.11
N SER A 87 0.95 -10.05 -14.42
CA SER A 87 0.01 -10.52 -15.45
C SER A 87 -0.08 -12.06 -15.63
N GLY A 88 0.63 -12.83 -14.82
CA GLY A 88 0.61 -14.30 -14.86
C GLY A 88 0.41 -15.01 -13.52
N SER A 89 0.23 -14.26 -12.42
CA SER A 89 0.12 -14.83 -11.07
C SER A 89 -1.14 -14.34 -10.38
N GLU A 90 -1.96 -15.24 -9.85
CA GLU A 90 -3.18 -14.93 -9.06
C GLU A 90 -2.87 -14.13 -7.77
N SER A 91 -1.60 -13.84 -7.50
CA SER A 91 -1.09 -13.10 -6.34
C SER A 91 -0.34 -11.84 -6.76
N GLY A 92 -0.81 -11.10 -7.78
CA GLY A 92 -0.21 -9.83 -8.18
C GLY A 92 -0.18 -8.84 -7.00
N VAL A 93 1.00 -8.30 -6.68
CA VAL A 93 1.13 -7.22 -5.70
C VAL A 93 0.55 -5.97 -6.34
N HIS A 94 -0.59 -5.50 -5.83
CA HIS A 94 -1.27 -4.31 -6.33
C HIS A 94 -1.03 -3.07 -5.46
N LYS A 95 -0.26 -3.20 -4.37
CA LYS A 95 -0.01 -2.14 -3.39
C LYS A 95 1.47 -2.04 -3.09
N LEU A 96 2.09 -0.94 -3.50
CA LEU A 96 3.49 -0.63 -3.24
C LEU A 96 3.60 0.54 -2.28
N ALA A 97 4.32 0.38 -1.18
CA ALA A 97 4.70 1.49 -0.31
C ALA A 97 6.20 1.76 -0.45
N ALA A 98 6.56 2.99 -0.77
CA ALA A 98 7.93 3.42 -0.89
C ALA A 98 8.27 4.45 0.18
N VAL A 99 9.24 4.14 1.04
CA VAL A 99 9.80 5.13 1.97
C VAL A 99 10.87 5.93 1.24
N ILE A 100 10.63 7.22 1.08
CA ILE A 100 11.53 8.12 0.37
C ILE A 100 12.12 9.12 1.35
N ASP A 101 13.46 9.15 1.40
CA ASP A 101 14.21 10.16 2.13
C ASP A 101 14.51 11.32 1.19
N VAL A 102 13.73 12.39 1.31
CA VAL A 102 13.84 13.56 0.43
C VAL A 102 14.95 14.47 0.97
N ARG A 103 16.14 14.36 0.38
CA ARG A 103 17.22 15.32 0.56
C ARG A 103 17.20 16.32 -0.59
N SER A 104 17.77 17.47 -0.40
CA SER A 104 17.67 18.66 -1.27
C SER A 104 17.77 18.44 -2.79
N SER A 105 18.42 17.38 -3.25
CA SER A 105 18.56 17.07 -4.69
C SER A 105 17.45 16.19 -5.26
N TYR A 106 16.58 15.63 -4.42
CA TYR A 106 15.56 14.68 -4.84
C TYR A 106 14.14 15.25 -4.93
N PHE A 107 13.94 16.50 -4.51
CA PHE A 107 12.60 17.11 -4.51
C PHE A 107 12.03 17.28 -5.92
N ASP A 108 12.80 17.91 -6.82
CA ASP A 108 12.40 18.09 -8.23
C ASP A 108 12.23 16.76 -8.95
N GLU A 109 13.08 15.77 -8.63
CA GLU A 109 12.98 14.42 -9.16
C GLU A 109 11.69 13.74 -8.70
N LEU A 110 11.33 13.87 -7.42
CA LEU A 110 10.10 13.28 -6.88
C LEU A 110 8.86 13.89 -7.52
N ALA A 111 8.83 15.23 -7.71
CA ALA A 111 7.73 15.91 -8.36
C ALA A 111 7.53 15.43 -9.81
N ALA A 112 8.63 15.24 -10.56
CA ALA A 112 8.59 14.70 -11.91
C ALA A 112 8.11 13.25 -11.96
N VAL A 113 8.55 12.42 -11.00
CA VAL A 113 8.13 11.00 -10.87
C VAL A 113 6.64 10.89 -10.55
N LEU A 114 6.15 11.72 -9.62
CA LEU A 114 4.72 11.79 -9.28
C LEU A 114 3.86 12.16 -10.48
N GLY A 115 4.26 13.20 -11.22
CA GLY A 115 3.57 13.60 -12.46
C GLY A 115 3.53 12.48 -13.49
N HIS A 116 4.61 11.72 -13.64
CA HIS A 116 4.66 10.58 -14.57
C HIS A 116 3.77 9.40 -14.12
N LEU A 117 3.68 9.11 -12.82
CA LEU A 117 2.76 8.10 -12.28
C LEU A 117 1.30 8.50 -12.49
N ASP A 118 0.98 9.79 -12.33
CA ASP A 118 -0.34 10.34 -12.63
C ASP A 118 -0.70 10.19 -14.13
N ASP A 119 0.25 10.48 -15.02
CA ASP A 119 0.07 10.30 -16.47
C ASP A 119 -0.16 8.83 -16.87
N LEU A 120 0.41 7.89 -16.10
CA LEU A 120 0.21 6.46 -16.27
C LEU A 120 -1.10 5.95 -15.64
N GLY A 121 -1.86 6.79 -14.95
CA GLY A 121 -3.09 6.41 -14.23
C GLY A 121 -2.87 5.65 -12.94
N VAL A 122 -1.64 5.62 -12.41
CA VAL A 122 -1.32 4.97 -11.14
C VAL A 122 -1.84 5.80 -9.98
N LYS A 123 -2.66 5.20 -9.12
CA LYS A 123 -3.18 5.87 -7.95
C LYS A 123 -2.08 6.07 -6.90
N THR A 124 -1.57 7.29 -6.82
CA THR A 124 -0.50 7.63 -5.88
C THR A 124 -1.05 8.44 -4.71
N ARG A 125 -0.61 8.10 -3.48
CA ARG A 125 -0.93 8.82 -2.25
C ARG A 125 0.33 9.09 -1.45
N ILE A 126 0.32 10.17 -0.68
CA ILE A 126 1.45 10.63 0.12
C ILE A 126 1.06 10.64 1.60
N LEU A 127 1.80 9.88 2.40
CA LEU A 127 1.77 9.91 3.85
C LEU A 127 2.95 10.71 4.37
N PHE A 128 2.69 11.83 5.00
CA PHE A 128 3.70 12.68 5.62
C PHE A 128 3.70 12.54 7.13
N LEU A 129 4.85 12.18 7.70
CA LEU A 129 5.04 12.10 9.15
C LEU A 129 5.77 13.33 9.64
N ASP A 130 5.18 14.01 10.62
CA ASP A 130 5.76 15.20 11.25
C ASP A 130 5.95 14.99 12.75
N ALA A 131 6.76 15.82 13.35
CA ALA A 131 6.85 15.98 14.79
C ALA A 131 7.39 17.37 15.14
N SER A 132 7.12 17.84 16.35
CA SER A 132 7.64 19.12 16.83
C SER A 132 9.19 19.10 16.92
N ASN A 133 9.79 20.27 16.78
CA ASN A 133 11.25 20.38 16.82
C ASN A 133 11.84 19.86 18.14
N GLU A 134 11.14 20.11 19.25
CA GLU A 134 11.56 19.66 20.59
C GLU A 134 11.56 18.13 20.71
N VAL A 135 10.56 17.49 20.08
CA VAL A 135 10.46 16.03 20.07
C VAL A 135 11.52 15.41 19.16
N LEU A 136 11.75 16.00 17.99
CA LEU A 136 12.80 15.55 17.08
C LEU A 136 14.18 15.66 17.72
N ILE A 137 14.49 16.79 18.38
CA ILE A 137 15.75 16.96 19.12
C ILE A 137 15.92 15.85 20.16
N LYS A 138 14.93 15.61 21.01
CA LYS A 138 14.98 14.56 22.03
C LYS A 138 15.20 13.16 21.43
N ARG A 139 14.53 12.87 20.33
CA ARG A 139 14.69 11.57 19.62
C ARG A 139 16.11 11.41 19.07
N TYR A 140 16.68 12.44 18.45
CA TYR A 140 18.05 12.43 17.95
C TYR A 140 19.09 12.30 19.08
N GLU A 141 18.93 13.02 20.16
CA GLU A 141 19.79 12.93 21.34
C GLU A 141 19.79 11.52 21.94
N SER A 142 18.62 10.87 21.99
CA SER A 142 18.49 9.52 22.53
C SER A 142 19.22 8.46 21.68
N VAL A 143 19.23 8.61 20.37
CA VAL A 143 19.86 7.65 19.42
C VAL A 143 21.35 7.97 19.17
N ARG A 144 21.81 9.15 19.55
CA ARG A 144 23.18 9.65 19.33
C ARG A 144 23.64 9.57 17.86
N ARG A 145 22.73 9.80 16.92
CA ARG A 145 23.05 9.91 15.50
C ARG A 145 23.01 11.37 15.06
N PRO A 146 23.95 11.83 14.21
CA PRO A 146 23.86 13.17 13.64
C PRO A 146 22.66 13.26 12.70
N HIS A 147 22.03 14.44 12.65
CA HIS A 147 20.99 14.71 11.68
C HIS A 147 21.58 14.75 10.26
N PRO A 148 20.89 14.21 9.22
CA PRO A 148 21.42 14.17 7.86
C PRO A 148 21.87 15.52 7.29
N LEU A 149 21.17 16.60 7.64
CA LEU A 149 21.49 17.96 7.22
C LEU A 149 22.31 18.76 8.25
N GLN A 150 22.81 18.11 9.31
CA GLN A 150 23.67 18.77 10.31
C GLN A 150 25.11 18.87 9.81
N HIS A 151 25.40 19.76 8.90
CA HIS A 151 26.74 20.00 8.34
C HIS A 151 27.70 20.72 9.31
N GLY A 152 27.87 20.18 10.53
CA GLY A 152 28.70 20.80 11.57
C GLY A 152 28.01 21.90 12.37
N ASN A 153 26.75 22.21 12.07
CA ASN A 153 25.90 23.16 12.77
C ASN A 153 25.16 22.50 13.96
N ARG A 154 24.32 23.28 14.66
CA ARG A 154 23.47 22.75 15.73
C ARG A 154 22.41 21.81 15.13
N LEU A 155 21.99 20.82 15.89
CA LEU A 155 20.93 19.88 15.49
C LEU A 155 19.64 20.60 15.04
N ILE A 156 19.26 21.65 15.76
CA ILE A 156 18.05 22.43 15.42
C ILE A 156 18.16 23.10 14.03
N ASP A 157 19.34 23.54 13.63
CA ASP A 157 19.53 24.19 12.34
C ASP A 157 19.26 23.19 11.18
N GLY A 158 19.74 21.94 11.33
CA GLY A 158 19.46 20.87 10.37
C GLY A 158 17.97 20.47 10.33
N ILE A 159 17.27 20.45 11.47
CA ILE A 159 15.84 20.17 11.53
C ILE A 159 15.03 21.28 10.84
N LEU A 160 15.39 22.53 11.05
CA LEU A 160 14.69 23.65 10.41
C LEU A 160 14.94 23.70 8.89
N GLU A 161 16.13 23.37 8.45
CA GLU A 161 16.46 23.23 7.02
C GLU A 161 15.66 22.09 6.40
N GLU A 162 15.60 20.92 7.03
CA GLU A 162 14.78 19.80 6.54
C GLU A 162 13.30 20.18 6.45
N ARG A 163 12.76 20.85 7.47
CA ARG A 163 11.37 21.30 7.49
C ARG A 163 11.03 22.23 6.33
N HIS A 164 11.92 23.17 6.04
CA HIS A 164 11.74 24.08 4.90
C HIS A 164 11.79 23.34 3.56
N LEU A 165 12.72 22.38 3.40
CA LEU A 165 12.81 21.57 2.20
C LEU A 165 11.58 20.66 1.98
N LEU A 166 10.92 20.26 3.05
CA LEU A 166 9.77 19.35 2.97
C LEU A 166 8.41 20.06 2.98
N GLU A 167 8.37 21.39 3.03
CA GLU A 167 7.14 22.17 3.16
C GLU A 167 6.17 21.89 2.02
N ASP A 168 6.63 22.01 0.78
CA ASP A 168 5.80 21.76 -0.41
C ASP A 168 5.29 20.33 -0.48
N LEU A 169 6.09 19.36 -0.03
CA LEU A 169 5.69 17.96 -0.01
C LEU A 169 4.65 17.67 1.07
N LYS A 170 4.77 18.33 2.21
CA LYS A 170 3.77 18.29 3.28
C LYS A 170 2.43 18.85 2.83
N GLU A 171 2.43 19.96 2.08
CA GLU A 171 1.21 20.58 1.54
C GLU A 171 0.49 19.65 0.54
N ARG A 172 1.24 18.84 -0.20
CA ARG A 172 0.71 17.89 -1.19
C ARG A 172 0.30 16.56 -0.59
N ALA A 173 0.58 16.33 0.69
CA ALA A 173 0.31 15.05 1.34
C ALA A 173 -1.18 14.79 1.54
N ASP A 174 -1.64 13.59 1.18
CA ASP A 174 -3.00 13.12 1.44
C ASP A 174 -3.25 12.93 2.93
N TRP A 175 -2.22 12.53 3.67
CA TRP A 175 -2.26 12.38 5.11
C TRP A 175 -1.04 12.99 5.77
N VAL A 176 -1.27 13.86 6.73
CA VAL A 176 -0.22 14.42 7.61
C VAL A 176 -0.48 13.93 9.03
N ILE A 177 0.46 13.16 9.57
CA ILE A 177 0.36 12.64 10.94
C ILE A 177 1.44 13.28 11.81
N ASP A 178 1.00 14.09 12.79
CA ASP A 178 1.87 14.59 13.85
C ASP A 178 2.08 13.50 14.90
N THR A 179 3.33 13.06 15.03
CA THR A 179 3.75 12.02 15.96
C THR A 179 4.34 12.54 17.26
N SER A 180 4.25 13.84 17.52
CA SER A 180 4.88 14.50 18.68
C SER A 180 4.46 13.90 20.03
N SER A 181 3.18 13.58 20.16
CA SER A 181 2.59 13.05 21.39
C SER A 181 2.20 11.58 21.29
N LEU A 182 2.48 10.92 20.16
CA LEU A 182 2.04 9.56 19.92
C LEU A 182 3.06 8.55 20.44
N SER A 183 2.58 7.52 21.10
CA SER A 183 3.31 6.27 21.26
C SER A 183 3.32 5.50 19.94
N ILE A 184 4.20 4.53 19.83
CA ILE A 184 4.28 3.60 18.69
C ILE A 184 2.89 2.99 18.38
N HIS A 185 2.20 2.51 19.40
CA HIS A 185 0.88 1.91 19.27
C HIS A 185 -0.20 2.87 18.78
N GLN A 186 -0.18 4.11 19.28
CA GLN A 186 -1.11 5.15 18.83
C GLN A 186 -0.84 5.58 17.38
N LEU A 187 0.43 5.58 16.95
CA LEU A 187 0.78 5.83 15.54
C LEU A 187 0.21 4.73 14.64
N SER A 188 0.38 3.45 15.02
CA SER A 188 -0.21 2.33 14.28
C SER A 188 -1.73 2.47 14.15
N THR A 189 -2.43 2.78 15.25
CA THR A 189 -3.89 2.98 15.23
C THR A 189 -4.29 4.10 14.28
N LYS A 190 -3.61 5.27 14.33
CA LYS A 190 -3.88 6.38 13.42
C LYS A 190 -3.64 6.05 11.95
N LEU A 191 -2.59 5.27 11.66
CA LEU A 191 -2.31 4.82 10.31
C LEU A 191 -3.42 3.90 9.79
N TYR A 192 -3.87 2.95 10.60
CA TYR A 192 -4.98 2.08 10.24
C TYR A 192 -6.26 2.89 9.96
N GLU A 193 -6.61 3.84 10.82
CA GLU A 193 -7.78 4.71 10.63
C GLU A 193 -7.68 5.56 9.36
N ALA A 194 -6.51 6.13 9.09
CA ALA A 194 -6.29 6.97 7.91
C ALA A 194 -6.38 6.17 6.60
N MET A 195 -5.81 4.96 6.56
CA MET A 195 -5.68 4.18 5.32
C MET A 195 -6.88 3.28 5.04
N LEU A 196 -7.51 2.72 6.07
CA LEU A 196 -8.63 1.78 5.92
C LEU A 196 -9.99 2.47 6.13
N GLY A 197 -10.00 3.74 6.54
CA GLY A 197 -11.20 4.45 6.94
C GLY A 197 -11.71 3.97 8.31
N SER A 198 -12.76 4.62 8.83
CA SER A 198 -13.41 4.24 10.09
C SER A 198 -14.24 2.96 9.97
N GLY A 199 -13.66 1.92 9.36
CA GLY A 199 -14.22 0.57 9.38
C GLY A 199 -14.06 -0.05 10.77
N PRO A 200 -14.77 -1.12 11.09
CA PRO A 200 -14.59 -1.81 12.36
C PRO A 200 -13.11 -2.21 12.47
N THR A 201 -12.45 -1.74 13.51
CA THR A 201 -11.08 -2.14 13.86
C THR A 201 -11.10 -3.65 14.07
N THR A 202 -10.59 -4.38 13.10
CA THR A 202 -10.48 -5.84 13.23
C THR A 202 -9.32 -6.10 14.17
N VAL A 203 -9.63 -6.46 15.40
CA VAL A 203 -8.62 -6.93 16.34
C VAL A 203 -8.26 -8.36 15.94
N ALA A 204 -7.05 -8.58 15.47
CA ALA A 204 -6.53 -9.92 15.28
C ALA A 204 -6.10 -10.47 16.65
N VAL A 205 -6.77 -11.54 17.10
CA VAL A 205 -6.42 -12.23 18.34
C VAL A 205 -5.84 -13.59 17.97
N HIS A 206 -4.57 -13.79 18.29
CA HIS A 206 -3.90 -15.08 18.14
C HIS A 206 -3.99 -15.84 19.47
N ILE A 207 -4.71 -16.94 19.48
CA ILE A 207 -4.85 -17.78 20.66
C ILE A 207 -4.10 -19.10 20.42
N PHE A 208 -3.16 -19.41 21.29
CA PHE A 208 -2.44 -20.67 21.24
C PHE A 208 -2.34 -21.30 22.63
N SER A 209 -2.31 -22.63 22.68
CA SER A 209 -2.14 -23.35 23.91
C SER A 209 -0.70 -23.85 24.03
N PHE A 210 -0.14 -23.77 25.22
CA PHE A 210 1.22 -24.22 25.49
C PHE A 210 1.35 -24.91 26.84
N GLY A 211 2.39 -25.71 26.99
CA GLY A 211 2.74 -26.31 28.28
C GLY A 211 3.95 -25.61 28.90
N PHE A 212 3.93 -25.37 30.19
CA PHE A 212 4.99 -24.67 30.93
C PHE A 212 6.36 -25.36 30.95
N LYS A 213 6.47 -26.57 30.37
CA LYS A 213 7.71 -27.35 30.37
C LYS A 213 8.93 -26.58 29.82
N TYR A 214 8.71 -25.68 28.87
CA TYR A 214 9.76 -24.91 28.21
C TYR A 214 9.69 -23.40 28.51
N GLY A 215 8.91 -23.01 29.51
CA GLY A 215 8.66 -21.62 29.88
C GLY A 215 7.42 -21.03 29.24
N MET A 216 7.20 -19.75 29.46
CA MET A 216 6.13 -18.98 28.80
C MET A 216 6.62 -18.52 27.42
N PRO A 217 5.72 -18.41 26.42
CA PRO A 217 6.03 -17.79 25.14
C PRO A 217 6.49 -16.33 25.36
N ILE A 218 7.57 -15.95 24.71
CA ILE A 218 8.20 -14.63 24.90
C ILE A 218 7.35 -13.53 24.25
N ASP A 219 6.56 -13.88 23.24
CA ASP A 219 5.72 -13.01 22.41
C ASP A 219 4.26 -12.95 22.85
N ALA A 220 3.92 -13.53 24.02
CA ALA A 220 2.56 -13.49 24.52
C ALA A 220 2.27 -12.20 25.29
N ASP A 221 1.29 -11.40 24.82
CA ASP A 221 0.81 -10.20 25.50
C ASP A 221 -0.01 -10.54 26.76
N PHE A 222 -0.68 -11.68 26.73
CA PHE A 222 -1.50 -12.16 27.84
C PHE A 222 -1.41 -13.67 27.99
N VAL A 223 -1.20 -14.15 29.22
CA VAL A 223 -1.14 -15.58 29.56
C VAL A 223 -2.18 -15.88 30.62
N ALA A 224 -3.05 -16.85 30.34
CA ALA A 224 -4.01 -17.36 31.30
C ALA A 224 -3.74 -18.84 31.66
N ASP A 225 -3.59 -19.13 32.92
CA ASP A 225 -3.54 -20.52 33.39
C ASP A 225 -4.95 -21.06 33.57
N VAL A 226 -5.34 -21.95 32.66
CA VAL A 226 -6.68 -22.59 32.68
C VAL A 226 -6.72 -23.93 33.41
N ARG A 227 -5.66 -24.30 34.14
CA ARG A 227 -5.62 -25.49 34.94
C ARG A 227 -6.33 -25.26 36.27
N PHE A 228 -7.63 -25.48 36.29
CA PHE A 228 -8.38 -25.43 37.54
C PHE A 228 -8.12 -26.72 38.33
N PRO A 229 -7.93 -26.65 39.66
CA PRO A 229 -7.88 -27.83 40.48
C PRO A 229 -9.24 -28.57 40.40
N VAL A 230 -9.26 -29.69 39.72
CA VAL A 230 -10.43 -30.55 39.74
C VAL A 230 -10.51 -31.14 41.14
N SER A 231 -11.47 -30.66 41.94
CA SER A 231 -11.76 -31.26 43.24
C SER A 231 -12.38 -32.63 43.02
N TYR A 232 -11.56 -33.67 43.11
CA TYR A 232 -12.04 -35.08 43.13
C TYR A 232 -12.67 -35.45 44.48
N THR A 233 -13.56 -34.64 44.98
CA THR A 233 -14.31 -34.97 46.18
C THR A 233 -15.74 -35.33 45.83
N HIS A 234 -15.98 -36.34 45.01
CA HIS A 234 -17.25 -37.09 45.00
C HIS A 234 -17.13 -38.31 44.07
N LEU A 235 -16.40 -39.31 44.52
CA LEU A 235 -16.63 -40.70 44.14
C LEU A 235 -16.49 -41.58 45.41
N THR A 236 -17.56 -41.65 46.13
CA THR A 236 -17.87 -42.71 47.07
C THR A 236 -19.23 -43.28 46.71
#